data_02b8189be3c51056770ad7a5f0eab81e
#
_entry.id   02b8189be3c51056770ad7a5f0eab81e
#
_cell.length_a   1.000
_cell.length_b   1.000
_cell.length_c   1.000
_cell.angle_alpha   90.00
_cell.angle_beta   90.00
_cell.angle_gamma   90.00
#
_symmetry.space_group_name_H-M   'P 1'
#
loop_
_entity.id
_entity.type
_entity.pdbx_description
1 polymer ?
#
loop_
_entity_poly.entity_id
_entity_poly.type
_entity_poly.pdbx_seq_one_letter_code
_entity_poly.pdbx_strand_id
1 'polypeptide(L)'
;MKTHRAIVVAALGTTQTIAWASSYYMPAILGAPIAAALHLPTSVFFGLFSGALLLSAVIGPSVGRLIDRLGGRVLLTCSNLVIAAGLVILAAANGIAGLVMAWTVLGVGIGMGLYDPAFAALTWLYGREARSSITGITLVAGFASTIGWPMSAVFLHEFGWRAACLMWAGLNILLAAPLNWLTIPRHGTPATQVRTATELPEADPPRAAMPILAFFFSATWFVQGAMAAHLPGLLQAAGASSTAAIAAAALVGPAQG
;
A
#
# COMPACT_ATOMS: atom_id res chain seq x y z
N MET A 1 26.88 -9.76 5.01
CA MET A 1 25.52 -10.17 4.59
C MET A 1 24.42 -9.61 5.53
N LYS A 2 24.51 -9.75 6.87
CA LYS A 2 23.44 -9.26 7.80
C LYS A 2 23.18 -7.76 7.72
N THR A 3 24.23 -6.93 7.64
CA THR A 3 24.11 -5.46 7.56
C THR A 3 23.39 -5.00 6.28
N HIS A 4 23.71 -5.60 5.13
CA HIS A 4 23.05 -5.28 3.87
C HIS A 4 21.55 -5.62 3.90
N ARG A 5 21.19 -6.75 4.51
CA ARG A 5 19.80 -7.16 4.69
C ARG A 5 19.02 -6.19 5.57
N ALA A 6 19.60 -5.72 6.67
CA ALA A 6 18.98 -4.72 7.54
C ALA A 6 18.69 -3.40 6.80
N ILE A 7 19.62 -2.96 5.94
CA ILE A 7 19.44 -1.78 5.09
C ILE A 7 18.26 -1.98 4.12
N VAL A 8 18.18 -3.14 3.46
CA VAL A 8 17.07 -3.44 2.55
C VAL A 8 15.72 -3.45 3.29
N VAL A 9 15.67 -4.07 4.48
CA VAL A 9 14.45 -4.11 5.31
C VAL A 9 14.02 -2.70 5.75
N ALA A 10 14.96 -1.89 6.25
CA ALA A 10 14.67 -0.51 6.65
C ALA A 10 14.20 0.34 5.47
N ALA A 11 14.90 0.26 4.34
CA ALA A 11 14.54 0.98 3.14
C ALA A 11 13.16 0.57 2.60
N LEU A 12 12.92 -0.73 2.45
CA LEU A 12 11.60 -1.23 2.03
C LEU A 12 10.50 -0.90 3.03
N GLY A 13 10.76 -0.99 4.34
CA GLY A 13 9.81 -0.56 5.35
C GLY A 13 9.42 0.91 5.19
N THR A 14 10.41 1.80 4.97
CA THR A 14 10.17 3.22 4.71
C THR A 14 9.39 3.45 3.43
N THR A 15 9.76 2.79 2.32
CA THR A 15 9.07 2.98 1.04
C THR A 15 7.66 2.40 1.07
N GLN A 16 7.43 1.29 1.78
CA GLN A 16 6.10 0.75 2.03
C GLN A 16 5.26 1.72 2.88
N THR A 17 5.83 2.31 3.94
CA THR A 17 5.14 3.34 4.73
C THR A 17 4.66 4.49 3.84
N ILE A 18 5.51 5.02 2.96
CA ILE A 18 5.15 6.10 2.03
C ILE A 18 4.07 5.64 1.04
N ALA A 19 4.22 4.45 0.44
CA ALA A 19 3.27 3.93 -0.53
C ALA A 19 1.89 3.71 0.09
N TRP A 20 1.79 3.07 1.27
CA TRP A 20 0.55 2.87 1.99
C TRP A 20 -0.08 4.19 2.44
N ALA A 21 0.71 5.10 3.01
CA ALA A 21 0.24 6.40 3.47
C ALA A 21 -0.36 7.23 2.33
N SER A 22 0.30 7.26 1.17
CA SER A 22 -0.06 8.09 0.03
C SER A 22 -1.14 7.51 -0.89
N SER A 23 -1.41 6.21 -0.82
CA SER A 23 -2.38 5.56 -1.71
C SER A 23 -3.58 4.95 -0.99
N TYR A 24 -3.36 4.30 0.15
CA TYR A 24 -4.37 3.55 0.88
C TYR A 24 -4.98 4.31 2.07
N TYR A 25 -4.15 5.05 2.84
CA TYR A 25 -4.61 5.79 4.02
C TYR A 25 -5.02 7.24 3.71
N MET A 26 -4.44 7.87 2.69
CA MET A 26 -4.77 9.22 2.26
C MET A 26 -6.27 9.45 1.98
N PRO A 27 -7.03 8.50 1.39
CA PRO A 27 -8.46 8.66 1.13
C PRO A 27 -9.30 9.02 2.34
N ALA A 28 -8.96 8.51 3.54
CA ALA A 28 -9.69 8.80 4.77
C ALA A 28 -9.68 10.30 5.13
N ILE A 29 -8.63 11.02 4.76
CA ILE A 29 -8.45 12.45 5.07
C ILE A 29 -8.81 13.32 3.90
N LEU A 30 -8.35 12.98 2.69
CA LEU A 30 -8.54 13.82 1.49
C LEU A 30 -9.83 13.52 0.72
N GLY A 31 -10.49 12.38 0.96
CA GLY A 31 -11.61 11.93 0.13
C GLY A 31 -12.80 12.87 0.14
N ALA A 32 -13.26 13.29 1.32
CA ALA A 32 -14.37 14.24 1.43
C ALA A 32 -14.03 15.63 0.87
N PRO A 33 -12.87 16.25 1.18
CA PRO A 33 -12.45 17.52 0.56
C PRO A 33 -12.34 17.45 -0.96
N ILE A 34 -11.79 16.37 -1.53
CA ILE A 34 -11.69 16.18 -2.99
C ILE A 34 -13.08 16.07 -3.61
N ALA A 35 -13.95 15.23 -3.06
CA ALA A 35 -15.32 15.05 -3.55
C ALA A 35 -16.08 16.37 -3.54
N ALA A 36 -16.02 17.13 -2.44
CA ALA A 36 -16.66 18.44 -2.32
C ALA A 36 -16.11 19.45 -3.36
N ALA A 37 -14.79 19.51 -3.54
CA ALA A 37 -14.16 20.42 -4.49
C ALA A 37 -14.50 20.06 -5.96
N LEU A 38 -14.78 18.80 -6.25
CA LEU A 38 -15.22 18.33 -7.57
C LEU A 38 -16.73 18.32 -7.76
N HIS A 39 -17.49 18.79 -6.75
CA HIS A 39 -18.97 18.76 -6.73
C HIS A 39 -19.55 17.35 -6.93
N LEU A 40 -18.89 16.34 -6.36
CA LEU A 40 -19.28 14.93 -6.42
C LEU A 40 -19.71 14.41 -5.05
N PRO A 41 -20.63 13.45 -4.99
CA PRO A 41 -20.90 12.72 -3.74
C PRO A 41 -19.65 12.00 -3.23
N THR A 42 -19.43 12.01 -1.93
CA THR A 42 -18.31 11.30 -1.30
C THR A 42 -18.34 9.79 -1.59
N SER A 43 -19.54 9.22 -1.77
CA SER A 43 -19.71 7.83 -2.19
C SER A 43 -19.09 7.50 -3.55
N VAL A 44 -19.08 8.45 -4.49
CA VAL A 44 -18.41 8.29 -5.80
C VAL A 44 -16.90 8.18 -5.61
N PHE A 45 -16.31 9.04 -4.78
CA PHE A 45 -14.88 8.98 -4.48
C PHE A 45 -14.47 7.62 -3.89
N PHE A 46 -15.17 7.16 -2.85
CA PHE A 46 -14.87 5.86 -2.22
C PHE A 46 -15.25 4.67 -3.09
N GLY A 47 -16.27 4.79 -3.95
CA GLY A 47 -16.58 3.79 -4.98
C GLY A 47 -15.44 3.59 -5.97
N LEU A 48 -14.83 4.69 -6.44
CA LEU A 48 -13.67 4.64 -7.33
C LEU A 48 -12.41 4.11 -6.62
N PHE A 49 -12.20 4.47 -5.36
CA PHE A 49 -11.16 3.87 -4.52
C PHE A 49 -11.35 2.34 -4.39
N SER A 50 -12.58 1.87 -4.12
CA SER A 50 -12.89 0.44 -4.09
C SER A 50 -12.64 -0.22 -5.43
N GLY A 51 -13.00 0.43 -6.54
CA GLY A 51 -12.67 -0.02 -7.90
C GLY A 51 -11.17 -0.16 -8.14
N ALA A 52 -10.36 0.78 -7.63
CA ALA A 52 -8.91 0.72 -7.71
C ALA A 52 -8.33 -0.48 -6.92
N LEU A 53 -8.90 -0.79 -5.75
CA LEU A 53 -8.52 -1.99 -4.98
C LEU A 53 -8.90 -3.28 -5.71
N LEU A 54 -10.06 -3.35 -6.34
CA LEU A 54 -10.43 -4.49 -7.20
C LEU A 54 -9.49 -4.63 -8.39
N LEU A 55 -9.14 -3.53 -9.06
CA LEU A 55 -8.15 -3.54 -10.14
C LEU A 55 -6.80 -4.08 -9.64
N SER A 56 -6.34 -3.64 -8.47
CA SER A 56 -5.08 -4.11 -7.88
C SER A 56 -5.10 -5.61 -7.64
N ALA A 57 -6.22 -6.17 -7.17
CA ALA A 57 -6.38 -7.60 -6.96
C ALA A 57 -6.33 -8.39 -8.28
N VAL A 58 -6.99 -7.89 -9.34
CA VAL A 58 -7.02 -8.54 -10.66
C VAL A 58 -5.62 -8.59 -11.29
N ILE A 59 -4.81 -7.54 -11.15
CA ILE A 59 -3.47 -7.52 -11.72
C ILE A 59 -2.43 -8.28 -10.88
N GLY A 60 -2.71 -8.56 -9.60
CA GLY A 60 -1.79 -9.19 -8.65
C GLY A 60 -1.06 -10.42 -9.19
N PRO A 61 -1.74 -11.43 -9.78
CA PRO A 61 -1.07 -12.61 -10.36
C PRO A 61 -0.10 -12.27 -11.49
N SER A 62 -0.36 -11.22 -12.27
CA SER A 62 0.52 -10.77 -13.34
C SER A 62 1.75 -10.04 -12.79
N VAL A 63 1.55 -9.28 -11.72
CA VAL A 63 2.63 -8.61 -10.97
C VAL A 63 3.58 -9.63 -10.36
N GLY A 64 3.09 -10.72 -9.76
CA GLY A 64 3.93 -11.81 -9.27
C GLY A 64 4.85 -12.38 -10.36
N ARG A 65 4.29 -12.73 -11.51
CA ARG A 65 5.08 -13.20 -12.66
C ARG A 65 6.11 -12.17 -13.18
N LEU A 66 5.79 -10.89 -13.05
CA LEU A 66 6.69 -9.82 -13.45
C LEU A 66 7.87 -9.66 -12.47
N ILE A 67 7.64 -9.88 -11.17
CA ILE A 67 8.71 -9.95 -10.16
C ILE A 67 9.68 -11.09 -10.48
N ASP A 68 9.15 -12.26 -10.82
CA ASP A 68 9.98 -13.42 -11.18
C ASP A 68 10.87 -13.16 -12.39
N ARG A 69 10.43 -12.32 -13.33
CA ARG A 69 11.15 -11.99 -14.57
C ARG A 69 12.10 -10.79 -14.43
N LEU A 70 11.63 -9.70 -13.84
CA LEU A 70 12.35 -8.42 -13.78
C LEU A 70 13.05 -8.17 -12.44
N GLY A 71 12.70 -8.95 -11.42
CA GLY A 71 13.12 -8.74 -10.05
C GLY A 71 12.34 -7.64 -9.32
N GLY A 72 12.35 -7.71 -7.99
CA GLY A 72 11.59 -6.77 -7.14
C GLY A 72 12.06 -5.33 -7.23
N ARG A 73 13.35 -5.10 -7.49
CA ARG A 73 13.93 -3.74 -7.62
C ARG A 73 13.21 -2.89 -8.66
N VAL A 74 13.10 -3.39 -9.88
CA VAL A 74 12.48 -2.65 -10.99
C VAL A 74 11.00 -2.42 -10.70
N LEU A 75 10.30 -3.47 -10.30
CA LEU A 75 8.86 -3.39 -10.11
C LEU A 75 8.47 -2.44 -8.98
N LEU A 76 9.10 -2.55 -7.79
CA LEU A 76 8.81 -1.69 -6.65
C LEU A 76 9.21 -0.23 -6.89
N THR A 77 10.27 0.01 -7.65
CA THR A 77 10.61 1.39 -8.07
C THR A 77 9.56 1.94 -9.02
N CYS A 78 9.16 1.16 -10.05
CA CYS A 78 8.12 1.58 -10.98
C CYS A 78 6.77 1.80 -10.28
N SER A 79 6.42 1.01 -9.27
CA SER A 79 5.18 1.21 -8.53
C SER A 79 5.10 2.58 -7.86
N ASN A 80 6.18 3.05 -7.23
CA ASN A 80 6.23 4.39 -6.64
C ASN A 80 6.07 5.49 -7.70
N LEU A 81 6.64 5.31 -8.88
CA LEU A 81 6.45 6.26 -10.00
C LEU A 81 5.02 6.24 -10.52
N VAL A 82 4.38 5.06 -10.60
CA VAL A 82 2.96 4.93 -10.99
C VAL A 82 2.04 5.53 -9.95
N ILE A 83 2.29 5.30 -8.64
CA ILE A 83 1.55 5.94 -7.54
C ILE A 83 1.70 7.46 -7.65
N ALA A 84 2.91 7.96 -7.84
CA ALA A 84 3.15 9.39 -8.01
C ALA A 84 2.40 9.98 -9.22
N ALA A 85 2.43 9.30 -10.36
CA ALA A 85 1.66 9.71 -11.54
C ALA A 85 0.15 9.77 -11.25
N GLY A 86 -0.40 8.76 -10.57
CA GLY A 86 -1.79 8.75 -10.14
C GLY A 86 -2.14 9.91 -9.22
N LEU A 87 -1.26 10.27 -8.28
CA LEU A 87 -1.42 11.41 -7.37
C LEU A 87 -1.34 12.75 -8.11
N VAL A 88 -0.47 12.88 -9.11
CA VAL A 88 -0.40 14.08 -9.97
C VAL A 88 -1.68 14.21 -10.79
N ILE A 89 -2.18 13.12 -11.38
CA ILE A 89 -3.45 13.12 -12.11
C ILE A 89 -4.61 13.49 -11.16
N LEU A 90 -4.60 12.97 -9.93
CA LEU A 90 -5.60 13.32 -8.91
C LEU A 90 -5.55 14.81 -8.59
N ALA A 91 -4.35 15.37 -8.39
CA ALA A 91 -4.18 16.81 -8.14
C ALA A 91 -4.68 17.68 -9.29
N ALA A 92 -4.56 17.20 -10.54
CA ALA A 92 -5.02 17.89 -11.74
C ALA A 92 -6.51 17.65 -12.06
N ALA A 93 -7.20 16.77 -11.33
CA ALA A 93 -8.58 16.41 -11.59
C ALA A 93 -9.52 17.60 -11.41
N ASN A 94 -10.43 17.79 -12.38
CA ASN A 94 -11.45 18.85 -12.37
C ASN A 94 -12.87 18.29 -12.50
N GLY A 95 -13.04 16.97 -12.37
CA GLY A 95 -14.32 16.27 -12.45
C GLY A 95 -14.15 14.76 -12.43
N ILE A 96 -15.24 14.05 -12.67
CA ILE A 96 -15.30 12.59 -12.54
C ILE A 96 -14.32 11.87 -13.47
N ALA A 97 -14.11 12.34 -14.70
CA ALA A 97 -13.19 11.70 -15.65
C ALA A 97 -11.74 11.71 -15.14
N GLY A 98 -11.28 12.84 -14.61
CA GLY A 98 -9.96 12.95 -13.98
C GLY A 98 -9.84 12.07 -12.75
N LEU A 99 -10.90 11.98 -11.94
CA LEU A 99 -10.94 11.14 -10.75
C LEU A 99 -10.89 9.65 -11.12
N VAL A 100 -11.63 9.21 -12.13
CA VAL A 100 -11.57 7.82 -12.65
C VAL A 100 -10.18 7.49 -13.14
N MET A 101 -9.57 8.36 -13.94
CA MET A 101 -8.22 8.16 -14.45
C MET A 101 -7.19 8.08 -13.32
N ALA A 102 -7.27 8.97 -12.34
CA ALA A 102 -6.39 8.95 -11.17
C ALA A 102 -6.49 7.64 -10.40
N TRP A 103 -7.69 7.18 -10.07
CA TRP A 103 -7.91 5.94 -9.33
C TRP A 103 -7.54 4.70 -10.14
N THR A 104 -7.68 4.72 -11.46
CA THR A 104 -7.20 3.63 -12.33
C THR A 104 -5.68 3.53 -12.25
N VAL A 105 -4.96 4.64 -12.37
CA VAL A 105 -3.49 4.64 -12.28
C VAL A 105 -3.03 4.29 -10.87
N LEU A 106 -3.67 4.84 -9.83
CA LEU A 106 -3.38 4.49 -8.44
C LEU A 106 -3.63 3.00 -8.16
N GLY A 107 -4.71 2.42 -8.69
CA GLY A 107 -5.01 0.99 -8.56
C GLY A 107 -3.91 0.10 -9.15
N VAL A 108 -3.37 0.48 -10.32
CA VAL A 108 -2.20 -0.20 -10.89
C VAL A 108 -0.98 -0.05 -9.97
N GLY A 109 -0.69 1.15 -9.50
CA GLY A 109 0.42 1.41 -8.58
C GLY A 109 0.31 0.63 -7.27
N ILE A 110 -0.89 0.58 -6.67
CA ILE A 110 -1.23 -0.20 -5.47
C ILE A 110 -0.93 -1.68 -5.71
N GLY A 111 -1.45 -2.26 -6.80
CA GLY A 111 -1.25 -3.66 -7.15
C GLY A 111 0.21 -4.02 -7.45
N MET A 112 1.01 -3.06 -7.93
CA MET A 112 2.42 -3.27 -8.23
C MET A 112 3.35 -3.12 -7.02
N GLY A 113 2.94 -2.44 -5.95
CA GLY A 113 3.89 -1.93 -4.99
C GLY A 113 3.58 -2.07 -3.51
N LEU A 114 2.38 -2.47 -3.09
CA LEU A 114 2.08 -2.68 -1.69
C LEU A 114 2.64 -4.02 -1.17
N TYR A 115 2.08 -4.56 -0.10
CA TYR A 115 2.68 -5.70 0.62
C TYR A 115 2.91 -6.94 -0.23
N ASP A 116 1.94 -7.37 -1.04
CA ASP A 116 2.07 -8.63 -1.80
C ASP A 116 3.28 -8.63 -2.75
N PRO A 117 3.49 -7.58 -3.59
CA PRO A 117 4.69 -7.46 -4.39
C PRO A 117 5.98 -7.31 -3.56
N ALA A 118 5.94 -6.59 -2.44
CA ALA A 118 7.10 -6.44 -1.58
C ALA A 118 7.51 -7.77 -0.94
N PHE A 119 6.55 -8.57 -0.48
CA PHE A 119 6.79 -9.90 0.09
C PHE A 119 7.28 -10.88 -0.98
N ALA A 120 6.71 -10.85 -2.18
CA ALA A 120 7.18 -11.64 -3.31
C ALA A 120 8.64 -11.29 -3.67
N ALA A 121 8.98 -9.99 -3.70
CA ALA A 121 10.33 -9.53 -3.94
C ALA A 121 11.32 -9.99 -2.87
N LEU A 122 10.93 -9.97 -1.58
CA LEU A 122 11.77 -10.49 -0.50
C LEU A 122 11.94 -12.01 -0.58
N THR A 123 10.88 -12.71 -0.92
CA THR A 123 10.94 -14.17 -1.10
C THR A 123 11.85 -14.53 -2.27
N TRP A 124 11.77 -13.76 -3.37
CA TRP A 124 12.67 -13.89 -4.50
C TRP A 124 14.14 -13.60 -4.13
N LEU A 125 14.38 -12.60 -3.27
CA LEU A 125 15.74 -12.22 -2.83
C LEU A 125 16.34 -13.20 -1.82
N TYR A 126 15.57 -13.64 -0.82
CA TYR A 126 16.09 -14.32 0.37
C TYR A 126 15.59 -15.75 0.55
N GLY A 127 14.66 -16.24 -0.29
CA GLY A 127 14.12 -17.58 -0.22
C GLY A 127 13.52 -17.89 1.17
N ARG A 128 13.95 -18.98 1.80
CA ARG A 128 13.46 -19.41 3.14
C ARG A 128 13.74 -18.40 4.25
N GLU A 129 14.73 -17.56 4.08
CA GLU A 129 15.09 -16.53 5.08
C GLU A 129 14.24 -15.24 4.94
N ALA A 130 13.35 -15.14 3.95
CA ALA A 130 12.52 -13.97 3.74
C ALA A 130 11.61 -13.64 4.93
N ARG A 131 11.18 -14.65 5.70
CA ARG A 131 10.22 -14.50 6.79
C ARG A 131 10.58 -13.39 7.78
N SER A 132 11.82 -13.34 8.27
CA SER A 132 12.24 -12.29 9.20
C SER A 132 12.32 -10.91 8.56
N SER A 133 12.59 -10.82 7.25
CA SER A 133 12.58 -9.57 6.50
C SER A 133 11.14 -9.07 6.28
N ILE A 134 10.21 -9.98 5.99
CA ILE A 134 8.77 -9.69 5.88
C ILE A 134 8.26 -9.14 7.21
N THR A 135 8.52 -9.81 8.33
CA THR A 135 8.16 -9.30 9.66
C THR A 135 8.74 -7.90 9.92
N GLY A 136 10.02 -7.69 9.57
CA GLY A 136 10.65 -6.38 9.75
C GLY A 136 9.99 -5.26 8.94
N ILE A 137 9.62 -5.53 7.69
CA ILE A 137 8.90 -4.54 6.85
C ILE A 137 7.51 -4.30 7.41
N THR A 138 6.79 -5.34 7.82
CA THR A 138 5.42 -5.21 8.35
C THR A 138 5.39 -4.36 9.62
N LEU A 139 6.38 -4.54 10.51
CA LEU A 139 6.52 -3.72 11.71
C LEU A 139 6.76 -2.24 11.39
N VAL A 140 7.64 -1.93 10.42
CA VAL A 140 7.91 -0.53 10.02
C VAL A 140 6.71 0.07 9.29
N ALA A 141 6.17 -0.63 8.31
CA ALA A 141 5.05 -0.14 7.52
C ALA A 141 3.70 -0.18 8.27
N GLY A 142 3.61 -0.89 9.38
CA GLY A 142 2.49 -0.80 10.31
C GLY A 142 2.24 0.62 10.82
N PHE A 143 3.28 1.45 10.86
CA PHE A 143 3.15 2.87 11.19
C PHE A 143 2.64 3.76 10.04
N ALA A 144 2.28 3.18 8.89
CA ALA A 144 1.81 3.96 7.74
C ALA A 144 0.55 4.80 8.03
N SER A 145 -0.41 4.28 8.79
CA SER A 145 -1.58 5.05 9.24
C SER A 145 -1.21 6.12 10.27
N THR A 146 -0.30 5.78 11.21
CA THR A 146 0.19 6.68 12.26
C THR A 146 0.89 7.91 11.68
N ILE A 147 1.57 7.76 10.54
CA ILE A 147 2.25 8.84 9.82
C ILE A 147 1.33 9.45 8.77
N GLY A 148 0.64 8.61 8.01
CA GLY A 148 -0.12 9.01 6.82
C GLY A 148 -1.31 9.91 7.11
N TRP A 149 -2.10 9.60 8.13
CA TRP A 149 -3.25 10.43 8.48
C TRP A 149 -2.86 11.81 9.01
N PRO A 150 -1.97 11.95 10.03
CA PRO A 150 -1.55 13.28 10.47
C PRO A 150 -0.84 14.09 9.38
N MET A 151 0.05 13.47 8.60
CA MET A 151 0.71 14.17 7.49
C MET A 151 -0.28 14.65 6.44
N SER A 152 -1.23 13.78 6.03
CA SER A 152 -2.27 14.18 5.08
C SER A 152 -3.15 15.30 5.62
N ALA A 153 -3.46 15.30 6.92
CA ALA A 153 -4.23 16.36 7.55
C ALA A 153 -3.46 17.70 7.59
N VAL A 154 -2.17 17.66 7.93
CA VAL A 154 -1.31 18.86 7.88
C VAL A 154 -1.21 19.39 6.46
N PHE A 155 -0.92 18.53 5.47
CA PHE A 155 -0.83 18.94 4.08
C PHE A 155 -2.14 19.54 3.57
N LEU A 156 -3.29 18.95 3.94
CA LEU A 156 -4.60 19.45 3.59
C LEU A 156 -4.86 20.84 4.20
N HIS A 157 -4.56 20.99 5.50
CA HIS A 157 -4.83 22.23 6.24
C HIS A 157 -3.99 23.39 5.73
N GLU A 158 -2.69 23.17 5.53
CA GLU A 158 -1.74 24.24 5.20
C GLU A 158 -1.75 24.58 3.70
N PHE A 159 -1.92 23.59 2.81
CA PHE A 159 -1.69 23.75 1.38
C PHE A 159 -2.88 23.35 0.51
N GLY A 160 -3.92 22.80 1.10
CA GLY A 160 -5.08 22.27 0.39
C GLY A 160 -4.84 20.90 -0.26
N TRP A 161 -5.90 20.25 -0.72
CA TRP A 161 -5.88 18.86 -1.16
C TRP A 161 -5.02 18.62 -2.42
N ARG A 162 -4.98 19.56 -3.37
CA ARG A 162 -4.16 19.42 -4.58
C ARG A 162 -2.68 19.39 -4.25
N ALA A 163 -2.23 20.32 -3.41
CA ALA A 163 -0.84 20.34 -2.95
C ALA A 163 -0.51 19.13 -2.08
N ALA A 164 -1.42 18.66 -1.24
CA ALA A 164 -1.25 17.43 -0.47
C ALA A 164 -0.98 16.21 -1.37
N CYS A 165 -1.73 16.06 -2.47
CA CYS A 165 -1.48 15.01 -3.47
C CYS A 165 -0.10 15.17 -4.12
N LEU A 166 0.31 16.40 -4.48
CA LEU A 166 1.63 16.66 -5.08
C LEU A 166 2.78 16.41 -4.10
N MET A 167 2.60 16.72 -2.81
CA MET A 167 3.60 16.43 -1.77
C MET A 167 3.78 14.93 -1.58
N TRP A 168 2.70 14.14 -1.55
CA TRP A 168 2.78 12.69 -1.56
C TRP A 168 3.41 12.14 -2.83
N ALA A 169 3.11 12.70 -4.01
CA ALA A 169 3.78 12.34 -5.26
C ALA A 169 5.28 12.62 -5.19
N GLY A 170 5.66 13.78 -4.66
CA GLY A 170 7.06 14.17 -4.45
C GLY A 170 7.81 13.17 -3.56
N LEU A 171 7.21 12.74 -2.44
CA LEU A 171 7.81 11.72 -1.55
C LEU A 171 8.00 10.36 -2.27
N ASN A 172 7.07 9.96 -3.12
CA ASN A 172 7.21 8.75 -3.92
C ASN A 172 8.35 8.87 -4.95
N ILE A 173 8.49 10.01 -5.64
CA ILE A 173 9.52 10.23 -6.67
C ILE A 173 10.89 10.47 -6.05
N LEU A 174 10.97 11.35 -5.04
CA LEU A 174 12.25 11.86 -4.54
C LEU A 174 12.85 11.00 -3.43
N LEU A 175 12.03 10.21 -2.73
CA LEU A 175 12.49 9.38 -1.62
C LEU A 175 12.23 7.89 -1.89
N ALA A 176 10.98 7.47 -2.12
CA ALA A 176 10.67 6.06 -2.19
C ALA A 176 11.25 5.37 -3.43
N ALA A 177 11.11 5.94 -4.62
CA ALA A 177 11.64 5.35 -5.84
C ALA A 177 13.18 5.25 -5.85
N PRO A 178 13.95 6.31 -5.51
CA PRO A 178 15.40 6.20 -5.40
C PRO A 178 15.84 5.21 -4.32
N LEU A 179 15.16 5.18 -3.17
CA LEU A 179 15.49 4.28 -2.08
C LEU A 179 15.34 2.82 -2.52
N ASN A 180 14.24 2.46 -3.18
CA ASN A 180 14.04 1.13 -3.76
C ASN A 180 15.11 0.82 -4.80
N TRP A 181 15.40 1.76 -5.70
CA TRP A 181 16.39 1.56 -6.76
C TRP A 181 17.80 1.33 -6.26
N LEU A 182 18.21 2.03 -5.21
CA LEU A 182 19.56 1.98 -4.67
C LEU A 182 19.77 0.81 -3.71
N THR A 183 18.74 0.42 -2.95
CA THR A 183 18.91 -0.55 -1.85
C THR A 183 18.52 -1.98 -2.21
N ILE A 184 17.55 -2.18 -3.11
CA ILE A 184 17.11 -3.53 -3.48
C ILE A 184 18.14 -4.16 -4.43
N PRO A 185 18.68 -5.36 -4.13
CA PRO A 185 19.63 -6.07 -5.00
C PRO A 185 18.99 -6.44 -6.34
N ARG A 186 19.82 -6.49 -7.37
CA ARG A 186 19.39 -6.91 -8.74
C ARG A 186 19.26 -8.41 -8.89
N HIS A 187 19.96 -9.18 -8.08
CA HIS A 187 20.05 -10.65 -8.18
C HIS A 187 19.42 -11.27 -6.94
N GLY A 188 18.46 -12.15 -7.14
CA GLY A 188 17.86 -12.97 -6.11
C GLY A 188 18.55 -14.33 -5.95
N THR A 189 18.15 -15.08 -4.94
CA THR A 189 18.58 -16.46 -4.77
C THR A 189 17.96 -17.32 -5.88
N PRO A 190 18.75 -18.10 -6.66
CA PRO A 190 18.20 -18.95 -7.71
C PRO A 190 17.08 -19.85 -7.17
N ALA A 191 15.95 -19.88 -7.87
CA ALA A 191 14.76 -20.65 -7.48
C ALA A 191 15.03 -22.16 -7.30
N THR A 192 16.12 -22.68 -7.83
CA THR A 192 16.56 -24.07 -7.70
C THR A 192 16.86 -24.48 -6.24
N GLN A 193 17.19 -23.54 -5.36
CA GLN A 193 17.44 -23.84 -3.95
C GLN A 193 16.15 -23.97 -3.11
N VAL A 194 14.99 -23.61 -3.66
CA VAL A 194 13.71 -23.69 -2.96
C VAL A 194 13.05 -25.07 -3.12
N ARG A 195 13.44 -25.85 -4.17
CA ARG A 195 12.78 -27.12 -4.53
C ARG A 195 13.33 -28.38 -3.82
N THR A 196 14.38 -28.26 -3.01
CA THR A 196 14.98 -29.41 -2.28
C THR A 196 14.65 -29.40 -0.78
N ALA A 197 13.51 -28.88 -0.37
CA ALA A 197 12.98 -29.23 0.94
C ALA A 197 12.14 -30.51 0.76
N THR A 198 12.60 -31.59 1.38
CA THR A 198 11.91 -32.86 1.58
C THR A 198 10.40 -32.66 1.60
N GLU A 199 9.74 -33.14 0.55
CA GLU A 199 8.29 -33.27 0.53
C GLU A 199 7.94 -34.29 1.64
N LEU A 200 7.62 -33.77 2.83
CA LEU A 200 6.82 -34.55 3.75
C LEU A 200 5.51 -34.86 3.01
N PRO A 201 4.96 -36.08 3.12
CA PRO A 201 3.67 -36.39 2.52
C PRO A 201 2.66 -35.36 3.01
N GLU A 202 2.35 -34.38 2.17
CA GLU A 202 1.33 -33.40 2.46
C GLU A 202 0.00 -34.15 2.45
N ALA A 203 -0.60 -34.33 3.63
CA ALA A 203 -1.98 -34.79 3.68
C ALA A 203 -2.82 -33.81 2.88
N ASP A 204 -3.57 -34.26 1.91
CA ASP A 204 -4.47 -33.45 1.10
C ASP A 204 -5.33 -32.57 2.03
N PRO A 205 -5.25 -31.25 1.92
CA PRO A 205 -6.05 -30.36 2.76
C PRO A 205 -7.54 -30.66 2.56
N PRO A 206 -8.38 -30.57 3.60
CA PRO A 206 -9.81 -30.75 3.47
C PRO A 206 -10.35 -29.88 2.33
N ARG A 207 -11.20 -30.42 1.46
CA ARG A 207 -11.74 -29.68 0.29
C ARG A 207 -12.37 -28.33 0.64
N ALA A 208 -12.87 -28.17 1.87
CA ALA A 208 -13.42 -26.92 2.39
C ALA A 208 -12.36 -25.94 2.92
N ALA A 209 -11.09 -26.34 3.10
CA ALA A 209 -10.09 -25.49 3.72
C ALA A 209 -9.82 -24.21 2.90
N MET A 210 -9.64 -24.34 1.59
CA MET A 210 -9.36 -23.18 0.72
C MET A 210 -10.52 -22.16 0.67
N PRO A 211 -11.79 -22.55 0.44
CA PRO A 211 -12.89 -21.58 0.46
C PRO A 211 -13.10 -20.96 1.84
N ILE A 212 -12.92 -21.70 2.94
CA ILE A 212 -13.02 -21.14 4.30
C ILE A 212 -11.92 -20.11 4.54
N LEU A 213 -10.67 -20.41 4.20
CA LEU A 213 -9.55 -19.47 4.32
C LEU A 213 -9.77 -18.25 3.44
N ALA A 214 -10.19 -18.43 2.19
CA ALA A 214 -10.49 -17.34 1.28
C ALA A 214 -11.57 -16.40 1.84
N PHE A 215 -12.65 -16.95 2.38
CA PHE A 215 -13.72 -16.19 3.03
C PHE A 215 -13.18 -15.44 4.26
N PHE A 216 -12.46 -16.10 5.14
CA PHE A 216 -11.90 -15.51 6.35
C PHE A 216 -10.97 -14.33 6.03
N PHE A 217 -10.01 -14.54 5.12
CA PHE A 217 -9.10 -13.47 4.72
C PHE A 217 -9.83 -12.33 4.02
N SER A 218 -10.79 -12.63 3.13
CA SER A 218 -11.58 -11.60 2.45
C SER A 218 -12.39 -10.76 3.43
N ALA A 219 -13.04 -11.39 4.41
CA ALA A 219 -13.79 -10.69 5.44
C ALA A 219 -12.88 -9.81 6.32
N THR A 220 -11.73 -10.33 6.73
CA THR A 220 -10.75 -9.60 7.53
C THR A 220 -10.23 -8.37 6.75
N TRP A 221 -9.82 -8.55 5.50
CA TRP A 221 -9.35 -7.45 4.66
C TRP A 221 -10.43 -6.43 4.32
N PHE A 222 -11.69 -6.87 4.18
CA PHE A 222 -12.82 -5.96 4.01
C PHE A 222 -13.02 -5.05 5.23
N VAL A 223 -13.02 -5.62 6.45
CA VAL A 223 -13.12 -4.84 7.69
C VAL A 223 -11.95 -3.88 7.83
N GLN A 224 -10.73 -4.37 7.59
CA GLN A 224 -9.52 -3.56 7.63
C GLN A 224 -9.58 -2.39 6.65
N GLY A 225 -10.00 -2.65 5.41
CA GLY A 225 -10.13 -1.62 4.38
C GLY A 225 -11.20 -0.58 4.71
N ALA A 226 -12.35 -1.01 5.22
CA ALA A 226 -13.42 -0.12 5.67
C ALA A 226 -12.94 0.79 6.81
N MET A 227 -12.24 0.23 7.81
CA MET A 227 -11.68 1.01 8.92
C MET A 227 -10.60 1.97 8.43
N ALA A 228 -9.70 1.54 7.57
CA ALA A 228 -8.65 2.40 7.01
C ALA A 228 -9.22 3.60 6.23
N ALA A 229 -10.34 3.41 5.53
CA ALA A 229 -11.00 4.46 4.75
C ALA A 229 -11.87 5.40 5.59
N HIS A 230 -12.50 4.91 6.65
CA HIS A 230 -13.59 5.63 7.32
C HIS A 230 -13.36 5.93 8.79
N LEU A 231 -12.39 5.32 9.48
CA LEU A 231 -12.22 5.46 10.93
C LEU A 231 -12.12 6.91 11.41
N PRO A 232 -11.29 7.80 10.82
CA PRO A 232 -11.26 9.20 11.26
C PRO A 232 -12.62 9.90 11.13
N GLY A 233 -13.33 9.64 10.03
CA GLY A 233 -14.66 10.20 9.79
C GLY A 233 -15.72 9.66 10.77
N LEU A 234 -15.68 8.38 11.11
CA LEU A 234 -16.57 7.76 12.08
C LEU A 234 -16.38 8.34 13.47
N LEU A 235 -15.12 8.56 13.88
CA LEU A 235 -14.82 9.18 15.17
C LEU A 235 -15.33 10.64 15.24
N GLN A 236 -15.21 11.38 14.14
CA GLN A 236 -15.77 12.74 14.04
C GLN A 236 -17.30 12.71 14.09
N ALA A 237 -17.95 11.79 13.39
CA ALA A 237 -19.41 11.62 13.45
C ALA A 237 -19.90 11.23 14.87
N ALA A 238 -19.07 10.55 15.65
CA ALA A 238 -19.32 10.23 17.06
C ALA A 238 -19.04 11.41 18.03
N GLY A 239 -18.67 12.59 17.50
CA GLY A 239 -18.48 13.81 18.29
C GLY A 239 -17.03 14.15 18.64
N ALA A 240 -16.05 13.40 18.16
CA ALA A 240 -14.64 13.76 18.34
C ALA A 240 -14.26 14.97 17.48
N SER A 241 -13.40 15.86 18.00
CA SER A 241 -12.79 16.90 17.17
C SER A 241 -11.92 16.26 16.08
N SER A 242 -11.70 16.96 14.96
CA SER A 242 -10.87 16.43 13.85
C SER A 242 -9.49 15.99 14.33
N THR A 243 -8.84 16.80 15.18
CA THR A 243 -7.52 16.49 15.75
C THR A 243 -7.56 15.23 16.62
N ALA A 244 -8.58 15.12 17.51
CA ALA A 244 -8.74 13.96 18.39
C ALA A 244 -9.04 12.69 17.60
N ALA A 245 -9.88 12.76 16.57
CA ALA A 245 -10.23 11.65 15.70
C ALA A 245 -9.00 11.11 14.94
N ILE A 246 -8.18 12.00 14.38
CA ILE A 246 -6.95 11.64 13.67
C ILE A 246 -5.92 11.04 14.64
N ALA A 247 -5.74 11.66 15.82
CA ALA A 247 -4.80 11.16 16.84
C ALA A 247 -5.20 9.76 17.35
N ALA A 248 -6.49 9.56 17.64
CA ALA A 248 -7.01 8.25 18.04
C ALA A 248 -6.89 7.20 16.94
N ALA A 249 -7.24 7.55 15.71
CA ALA A 249 -7.11 6.66 14.57
C ALA A 249 -5.64 6.27 14.31
N ALA A 250 -4.69 7.19 14.49
CA ALA A 250 -3.26 6.94 14.30
C ALA A 250 -2.70 5.84 15.24
N LEU A 251 -3.36 5.55 16.36
CA LEU A 251 -2.99 4.45 17.27
C LEU A 251 -3.24 3.05 16.68
N VAL A 252 -4.01 2.96 15.60
CA VAL A 252 -4.26 1.68 14.89
C VAL A 252 -2.96 1.08 14.35
N GLY A 253 -2.03 1.91 13.86
CA GLY A 253 -0.73 1.45 13.36
C GLY A 253 0.05 0.62 14.39
N PRO A 254 0.37 1.16 15.56
CA PRO A 254 1.04 0.42 16.65
C PRO A 254 0.26 -0.80 17.14
N ALA A 255 -1.07 -0.79 17.07
CA ALA A 255 -1.90 -1.92 17.52
C ALA A 255 -1.91 -3.11 16.54
N GLN A 256 -1.41 -2.94 15.33
CA GLN A 256 -1.34 -3.99 14.29
C GLN A 256 0.02 -4.71 14.25
N GLY A 257 1.05 -4.21 14.92
CA GLY A 257 2.41 -4.77 15.03
C GLY A 257 2.59 -5.59 16.28
#